data_f6206f52daa549f27379228e28c070e7
#
_entry.id   f6206f52daa549f27379228e28c070e7
#
_cell.length_a   1.000
_cell.length_b   1.000
_cell.length_c   1.000
_cell.angle_alpha   90.00
_cell.angle_beta   90.00
_cell.angle_gamma   90.00
#
_symmetry.space_group_name_H-M   'P 1'
#
loop_
_entity.id
_entity.type
_entity.pdbx_description
1 polymer ?
#
loop_
_entity_poly.entity_id
_entity_poly.type
_entity_poly.pdbx_seq_one_letter_code
_entity_poly.pdbx_strand_id
1 'polypeptide(L)'
;MENSMKLIMLGTGNAATVACYNTCFALCREDKYFLVDAGGGNGILSQLQKAHIPLSGIHEIFVTHAHTDHILGVIWMIRMVAQAIQKGEYQGELRIYGHDKVVQVLDWICRMTLPKKIVARLGEEILLCEVKSGEKFQAIGLEVECFDIASTKEKQFGF
;
A
#
# COMPACT_ATOMS: atom_id res chain seq x y z
N MET A 1 8.05 13.25 24.93
CA MET A 1 6.74 12.80 24.42
C MET A 1 6.91 11.36 23.96
N GLU A 2 6.10 10.44 24.49
CA GLU A 2 6.14 9.05 24.05
C GLU A 2 5.84 8.98 22.55
N ASN A 3 6.75 8.45 21.76
CA ASN A 3 6.57 8.11 20.35
C ASN A 3 5.58 6.94 20.24
N SER A 4 4.31 7.18 20.53
CA SER A 4 3.28 6.14 20.48
C SER A 4 2.95 5.80 19.04
N MET A 5 3.10 4.53 18.70
CA MET A 5 2.59 3.98 17.44
C MET A 5 1.09 3.74 17.57
N LYS A 6 0.31 4.12 16.55
CA LYS A 6 -1.13 3.88 16.48
C LYS A 6 -1.45 2.95 15.31
N LEU A 7 -2.37 2.03 15.54
CA LEU A 7 -2.98 1.23 14.47
C LEU A 7 -4.34 1.84 14.14
N ILE A 8 -4.56 2.15 12.86
CA ILE A 8 -5.81 2.76 12.35
C ILE A 8 -6.43 1.77 11.37
N MET A 9 -7.53 1.14 11.76
CA MET A 9 -8.28 0.24 10.87
C MET A 9 -9.04 1.02 9.83
N LEU A 10 -8.80 0.73 8.55
CA LEU A 10 -9.46 1.37 7.40
C LEU A 10 -10.57 0.49 6.82
N GLY A 11 -10.48 -0.81 7.02
CA GLY A 11 -11.47 -1.79 6.64
C GLY A 11 -11.30 -3.10 7.38
N THR A 12 -12.39 -3.82 7.57
CA THR A 12 -12.43 -5.10 8.32
C THR A 12 -13.16 -6.20 7.57
N GLY A 13 -13.58 -5.93 6.34
CA GLY A 13 -14.37 -6.84 5.54
C GLY A 13 -13.55 -7.91 4.82
N ASN A 14 -14.10 -9.11 4.69
CA ASN A 14 -13.55 -10.13 3.80
C ASN A 14 -13.88 -9.82 2.32
N ALA A 15 -13.37 -10.62 1.38
CA ALA A 15 -13.41 -10.38 -0.06
C ALA A 15 -14.78 -9.90 -0.61
N ALA A 16 -15.86 -10.59 -0.27
CA ALA A 16 -17.17 -10.37 -0.86
C ALA A 16 -18.11 -9.50 0.01
N THR A 17 -17.63 -8.94 1.11
CA THR A 17 -18.48 -8.09 1.97
C THR A 17 -18.83 -6.78 1.29
N VAL A 18 -20.07 -6.35 1.47
CA VAL A 18 -20.57 -5.05 1.01
C VAL A 18 -20.93 -4.11 2.15
N ALA A 19 -20.91 -4.61 3.39
CA ALA A 19 -21.28 -3.85 4.57
C ALA A 19 -20.17 -2.92 5.09
N CYS A 20 -18.90 -3.26 4.80
CA CYS A 20 -17.73 -2.48 5.19
C CYS A 20 -16.61 -2.66 4.16
N TYR A 21 -15.61 -1.80 4.23
CA TYR A 21 -14.46 -1.88 3.33
C TYR A 21 -13.59 -3.11 3.63
N ASN A 22 -12.90 -3.62 2.60
CA ASN A 22 -12.01 -4.79 2.74
C ASN A 22 -10.88 -4.52 3.73
N THR A 23 -10.38 -5.59 4.34
CA THR A 23 -9.36 -5.52 5.39
C THR A 23 -8.11 -4.79 4.92
N CYS A 24 -7.86 -3.66 5.54
CA CYS A 24 -6.62 -2.89 5.40
C CYS A 24 -6.48 -1.95 6.61
N PHE A 25 -5.25 -1.53 6.91
CA PHE A 25 -4.97 -0.65 8.03
C PHE A 25 -3.74 0.21 7.77
N ALA A 26 -3.57 1.23 8.58
CA ALA A 26 -2.36 2.03 8.62
C ALA A 26 -1.73 1.98 10.01
N LEU A 27 -0.40 1.85 10.07
CA LEU A 27 0.38 2.16 11.25
C LEU A 27 0.79 3.62 11.16
N CYS A 28 0.57 4.37 12.23
CA CYS A 28 0.89 5.79 12.31
C CYS A 28 1.94 6.06 13.38
N ARG A 29 2.97 6.83 13.03
CA ARG A 29 3.97 7.35 13.94
C ARG A 29 4.41 8.74 13.45
N GLU A 30 4.30 9.77 14.32
CA GLU A 30 4.73 11.13 14.01
C GLU A 30 4.15 11.67 12.68
N ASP A 31 2.84 11.46 12.46
CA ASP A 31 2.11 11.87 11.25
C ASP A 31 2.63 11.25 9.93
N LYS A 32 3.41 10.16 10.05
CA LYS A 32 3.77 9.28 8.95
C LYS A 32 2.94 8.01 9.01
N TYR A 33 2.53 7.52 7.87
CA TYR A 33 1.61 6.39 7.77
C TYR A 33 2.19 5.28 6.91
N PHE A 34 2.26 4.08 7.46
CA PHE A 34 2.60 2.85 6.76
C PHE A 34 1.32 2.10 6.47
N LEU A 35 0.88 2.10 5.22
CA LEU A 35 -0.35 1.45 4.79
C LEU A 35 -0.12 -0.03 4.56
N VAL A 36 -1.00 -0.88 5.07
CA VAL A 36 -0.96 -2.33 4.91
C VAL A 36 -2.20 -2.79 4.18
N ASP A 37 -2.03 -3.30 2.96
CA ASP A 37 -3.07 -3.53 1.97
C ASP A 37 -3.89 -2.25 1.67
N ALA A 38 -4.73 -2.30 0.65
CA ALA A 38 -5.54 -1.13 0.30
C ALA A 38 -6.97 -1.49 -0.13
N GLY A 39 -7.40 -2.72 0.12
CA GLY A 39 -8.74 -3.17 -0.21
C GLY A 39 -8.99 -3.37 -1.71
N GLY A 40 -10.24 -3.52 -2.09
CA GLY A 40 -10.68 -3.96 -3.42
C GLY A 40 -10.92 -2.87 -4.44
N GLY A 41 -10.59 -1.61 -4.17
CA GLY A 41 -10.80 -0.55 -5.16
C GLY A 41 -10.61 0.87 -4.64
N ASN A 42 -11.26 1.84 -5.29
CA ASN A 42 -11.14 3.26 -4.97
C ASN A 42 -11.74 3.65 -3.61
N GLY A 43 -12.47 2.76 -2.97
CA GLY A 43 -12.99 2.96 -1.62
C GLY A 43 -11.92 3.27 -0.58
N ILE A 44 -10.65 2.85 -0.82
CA ILE A 44 -9.53 3.24 0.03
C ILE A 44 -9.42 4.75 0.19
N LEU A 45 -9.65 5.52 -0.86
CA LEU A 45 -9.58 6.97 -0.82
C LEU A 45 -10.59 7.57 0.16
N SER A 46 -11.81 7.01 0.18
CA SER A 46 -12.85 7.40 1.16
C SER A 46 -12.46 7.01 2.59
N GLN A 47 -11.83 5.84 2.78
CA GLN A 47 -11.39 5.40 4.11
C GLN A 47 -10.26 6.30 4.64
N LEU A 48 -9.29 6.65 3.80
CA LEU A 48 -8.23 7.60 4.18
C LEU A 48 -8.79 8.97 4.56
N GLN A 49 -9.76 9.48 3.78
CA GLN A 49 -10.41 10.74 4.07
C GLN A 49 -11.15 10.71 5.42
N LYS A 50 -11.94 9.66 5.69
CA LYS A 50 -12.65 9.47 6.96
C LYS A 50 -11.71 9.35 8.16
N ALA A 51 -10.55 8.74 7.96
CA ALA A 51 -9.51 8.60 8.98
C ALA A 51 -8.61 9.84 9.11
N HIS A 52 -8.84 10.88 8.30
CA HIS A 52 -8.00 12.09 8.25
C HIS A 52 -6.53 11.80 7.94
N ILE A 53 -6.26 10.79 7.12
CA ILE A 53 -4.92 10.43 6.67
C ILE A 53 -4.62 11.14 5.35
N PRO A 54 -3.69 12.10 5.32
CA PRO A 54 -3.31 12.77 4.09
C PRO A 54 -2.47 11.85 3.20
N LEU A 55 -2.69 11.92 1.90
CA LEU A 55 -1.92 11.14 0.93
C LEU A 55 -0.41 11.42 1.04
N SER A 56 -0.05 12.67 1.30
CA SER A 56 1.34 13.12 1.48
C SER A 56 2.04 12.56 2.72
N GLY A 57 1.31 11.92 3.63
CA GLY A 57 1.88 11.24 4.80
C GLY A 57 2.15 9.75 4.58
N ILE A 58 1.77 9.18 3.42
CA ILE A 58 1.96 7.77 3.10
C ILE A 58 3.11 7.63 2.11
N HIS A 59 4.25 7.14 2.56
CA HIS A 59 5.43 6.89 1.74
C HIS A 59 5.77 5.41 1.58
N GLU A 60 5.18 4.55 2.40
CA GLU A 60 5.36 3.12 2.35
C GLU A 60 4.00 2.40 2.38
N ILE A 61 3.86 1.43 1.49
CA ILE A 61 2.73 0.50 1.44
C ILE A 61 3.29 -0.92 1.48
N PHE A 62 2.73 -1.78 2.31
CA PHE A 62 3.01 -3.21 2.29
C PHE A 62 1.78 -3.97 1.78
N VAL A 63 1.98 -4.87 0.84
CA VAL A 63 0.90 -5.70 0.28
C VAL A 63 1.15 -7.15 0.65
N THR A 64 0.25 -7.72 1.44
CA THR A 64 0.39 -9.06 2.00
C THR A 64 0.33 -10.15 0.94
N HIS A 65 -0.58 -10.01 -0.03
CA HIS A 65 -0.76 -10.93 -1.15
C HIS A 65 -1.56 -10.31 -2.30
N ALA A 66 -1.66 -11.01 -3.42
CA ALA A 66 -2.19 -10.47 -4.68
C ALA A 66 -3.69 -10.69 -4.92
N HIS A 67 -4.49 -10.99 -3.89
CA HIS A 67 -5.94 -11.07 -4.06
C HIS A 67 -6.56 -9.69 -4.29
N THR A 68 -7.66 -9.66 -5.04
CA THR A 68 -8.31 -8.43 -5.50
C THR A 68 -8.75 -7.50 -4.36
N ASP A 69 -9.19 -8.08 -3.26
CA ASP A 69 -9.64 -7.36 -2.06
C ASP A 69 -8.51 -6.78 -1.20
N HIS A 70 -7.25 -6.98 -1.61
CA HIS A 70 -6.05 -6.41 -0.98
C HIS A 70 -5.27 -5.49 -1.91
N ILE A 71 -5.22 -5.82 -3.23
CA ILE A 71 -4.29 -5.18 -4.17
C ILE A 71 -4.93 -4.08 -5.02
N LEU A 72 -6.24 -4.16 -5.34
CA LEU A 72 -6.84 -3.21 -6.29
C LEU A 72 -6.88 -1.78 -5.77
N GLY A 73 -7.01 -1.59 -4.46
CA GLY A 73 -6.89 -0.26 -3.86
C GLY A 73 -5.49 0.34 -4.01
N VAL A 74 -4.45 -0.49 -4.09
CA VAL A 74 -3.06 -0.02 -4.30
C VAL A 74 -2.91 0.63 -5.68
N ILE A 75 -3.60 0.13 -6.71
CA ILE A 75 -3.62 0.77 -8.04
C ILE A 75 -4.17 2.20 -7.94
N TRP A 76 -5.19 2.41 -7.12
CA TRP A 76 -5.74 3.76 -6.88
C TRP A 76 -4.79 4.63 -6.09
N MET A 77 -4.05 4.08 -5.12
CA MET A 77 -2.99 4.80 -4.42
C MET A 77 -1.90 5.26 -5.39
N ILE A 78 -1.40 4.37 -6.25
CA ILE A 78 -0.42 4.70 -7.31
C ILE A 78 -0.93 5.85 -8.19
N ARG A 79 -2.17 5.74 -8.66
CA ARG A 79 -2.79 6.77 -9.50
C ARG A 79 -2.83 8.13 -8.80
N MET A 80 -3.30 8.16 -7.56
CA MET A 80 -3.48 9.41 -6.82
C MET A 80 -2.14 10.04 -6.42
N VAL A 81 -1.17 9.24 -5.99
CA VAL A 81 0.19 9.72 -5.68
C VAL A 81 0.86 10.28 -6.93
N ALA A 82 0.79 9.58 -8.07
CA ALA A 82 1.34 10.08 -9.32
C ALA A 82 0.71 11.42 -9.75
N GLN A 83 -0.60 11.60 -9.57
CA GLN A 83 -1.27 12.88 -9.83
C GLN A 83 -0.83 13.98 -8.85
N ALA A 84 -0.66 13.64 -7.57
CA ALA A 84 -0.20 14.58 -6.55
C ALA A 84 1.26 15.02 -6.80
N ILE A 85 2.13 14.10 -7.26
CA ILE A 85 3.51 14.43 -7.70
C ILE A 85 3.46 15.44 -8.86
N GLN A 86 2.61 15.20 -9.87
CA GLN A 86 2.47 16.10 -11.03
C GLN A 86 2.02 17.51 -10.63
N LYS A 87 1.25 17.64 -9.56
CA LYS A 87 0.77 18.93 -9.04
C LYS A 87 1.73 19.57 -8.03
N GLY A 88 2.80 18.89 -7.62
CA GLY A 88 3.70 19.34 -6.57
C GLY A 88 3.13 19.21 -5.15
N GLU A 89 2.07 18.43 -4.99
CA GLU A 89 1.38 18.20 -3.71
C GLU A 89 1.92 16.99 -2.93
N TYR A 90 2.83 16.22 -3.55
CA TYR A 90 3.48 15.05 -2.93
C TYR A 90 4.99 15.15 -3.17
N GLN A 91 5.77 15.03 -2.10
CA GLN A 91 7.23 15.14 -2.11
C GLN A 91 7.85 13.78 -1.76
N GLY A 92 8.98 13.45 -2.41
CA GLY A 92 9.68 12.18 -2.17
C GLY A 92 9.10 11.01 -2.94
N GLU A 93 9.39 9.81 -2.48
CA GLU A 93 9.04 8.55 -3.15
C GLU A 93 7.91 7.83 -2.42
N LEU A 94 7.12 7.06 -3.17
CA LEU A 94 6.23 6.03 -2.66
C LEU A 94 6.87 4.66 -2.90
N ARG A 95 7.13 3.90 -1.85
CA ARG A 95 7.63 2.53 -1.91
C ARG A 95 6.53 1.54 -1.59
N ILE A 96 6.31 0.58 -2.48
CA ILE A 96 5.29 -0.46 -2.34
C ILE A 96 5.99 -1.80 -2.25
N TYR A 97 5.96 -2.39 -1.05
CA TYR A 97 6.62 -3.64 -0.74
C TYR A 97 5.67 -4.82 -0.87
N GLY A 98 6.14 -5.89 -1.45
CA GLY A 98 5.41 -7.15 -1.56
C GLY A 98 6.31 -8.25 -2.12
N HIS A 99 5.87 -9.49 -2.04
CA HIS A 99 6.60 -10.60 -2.67
C HIS A 99 6.50 -10.54 -4.20
N ASP A 100 7.26 -11.37 -4.91
CA ASP A 100 7.38 -11.42 -6.37
C ASP A 100 6.05 -11.33 -7.13
N LYS A 101 5.06 -12.15 -6.77
CA LYS A 101 3.75 -12.15 -7.43
C LYS A 101 2.99 -10.83 -7.25
N VAL A 102 3.08 -10.21 -6.06
CA VAL A 102 2.47 -8.89 -5.81
C VAL A 102 3.05 -7.84 -6.73
N VAL A 103 4.38 -7.77 -6.81
CA VAL A 103 5.09 -6.81 -7.67
C VAL A 103 4.74 -7.01 -9.15
N GLN A 104 4.75 -8.26 -9.63
CA GLN A 104 4.38 -8.59 -11.01
C GLN A 104 2.95 -8.18 -11.35
N VAL A 105 1.98 -8.50 -10.48
CA VAL A 105 0.56 -8.18 -10.70
C VAL A 105 0.33 -6.67 -10.68
N LEU A 106 0.94 -5.93 -9.73
CA LEU A 106 0.84 -4.47 -9.67
C LEU A 106 1.41 -3.82 -10.92
N ASP A 107 2.62 -4.20 -11.34
CA ASP A 107 3.25 -3.65 -12.55
C ASP A 107 2.39 -3.90 -13.78
N TRP A 108 1.91 -5.13 -13.94
CA TRP A 108 1.07 -5.50 -15.08
C TRP A 108 -0.24 -4.72 -15.12
N ILE A 109 -0.99 -4.66 -14.02
CA ILE A 109 -2.27 -3.93 -13.97
C ILE A 109 -2.03 -2.45 -14.24
N CYS A 110 -1.03 -1.83 -13.61
CA CYS A 110 -0.72 -0.42 -13.82
C CYS A 110 -0.44 -0.10 -15.29
N ARG A 111 0.42 -0.90 -15.94
CA ARG A 111 0.78 -0.68 -17.36
C ARG A 111 -0.39 -0.89 -18.30
N MET A 112 -1.31 -1.81 -17.98
CA MET A 112 -2.45 -2.13 -18.83
C MET A 112 -3.64 -1.18 -18.62
N THR A 113 -3.75 -0.53 -17.47
CA THR A 113 -4.98 0.21 -17.11
C THR A 113 -4.77 1.70 -16.83
N LEU A 114 -3.56 2.12 -16.47
CA LEU A 114 -3.30 3.52 -16.13
C LEU A 114 -2.80 4.34 -17.34
N PRO A 115 -3.09 5.65 -17.37
CA PRO A 115 -2.56 6.53 -18.40
C PRO A 115 -1.03 6.54 -18.44
N LYS A 116 -0.44 6.69 -19.62
CA LYS A 116 1.03 6.69 -19.84
C LYS A 116 1.79 7.63 -18.89
N LYS A 117 1.25 8.83 -18.63
CA LYS A 117 1.86 9.81 -17.72
C LYS A 117 1.92 9.36 -16.25
N ILE A 118 1.01 8.48 -15.84
CA ILE A 118 1.02 7.84 -14.51
C ILE A 118 2.05 6.70 -14.51
N VAL A 119 2.01 5.84 -15.53
CA VAL A 119 2.93 4.71 -15.69
C VAL A 119 4.39 5.18 -15.74
N ALA A 120 4.66 6.34 -16.32
CA ALA A 120 6.00 6.94 -16.38
C ALA A 120 6.60 7.25 -14.99
N ARG A 121 5.80 7.28 -13.92
CA ARG A 121 6.30 7.45 -12.54
C ARG A 121 6.75 6.15 -11.89
N LEU A 122 6.37 5.00 -12.45
CA LEU A 122 6.83 3.70 -11.97
C LEU A 122 8.32 3.51 -12.28
N GLY A 123 9.10 3.20 -11.23
CA GLY A 123 10.55 3.08 -11.30
C GLY A 123 11.30 4.42 -11.11
N GLU A 124 10.57 5.53 -11.04
CA GLU A 124 11.10 6.86 -10.74
C GLU A 124 10.72 7.26 -9.30
N GLU A 125 9.58 7.90 -9.10
CA GLU A 125 9.12 8.31 -7.77
C GLU A 125 8.18 7.27 -7.11
N ILE A 126 7.67 6.30 -7.86
CA ILE A 126 6.83 5.20 -7.35
C ILE A 126 7.56 3.88 -7.59
N LEU A 127 8.01 3.25 -6.52
CA LEU A 127 8.87 2.08 -6.56
C LEU A 127 8.09 0.84 -6.12
N LEU A 128 8.06 -0.18 -6.98
CA LEU A 128 7.58 -1.51 -6.63
C LEU A 128 8.77 -2.32 -6.11
N CYS A 129 8.78 -2.61 -4.82
CA CYS A 129 9.90 -3.22 -4.12
C CYS A 129 9.61 -4.68 -3.80
N GLU A 130 10.19 -5.60 -4.56
CA GLU A 130 10.13 -7.02 -4.22
C GLU A 130 10.90 -7.29 -2.94
N VAL A 131 10.30 -8.03 -2.00
CA VAL A 131 10.90 -8.47 -0.75
C VAL A 131 10.82 -9.99 -0.62
N LYS A 132 11.84 -10.57 0.01
CA LYS A 132 11.92 -12.01 0.34
C LYS A 132 11.75 -12.22 1.82
N SER A 133 11.38 -13.44 2.21
CA SER A 133 11.30 -13.81 3.63
C SER A 133 12.65 -13.61 4.33
N GLY A 134 12.64 -12.91 5.46
CA GLY A 134 13.83 -12.51 6.21
C GLY A 134 14.44 -11.17 5.77
N GLU A 135 13.98 -10.56 4.67
CA GLU A 135 14.46 -9.25 4.26
C GLU A 135 13.88 -8.14 5.13
N LYS A 136 14.66 -7.07 5.28
CA LYS A 136 14.34 -5.91 6.11
C LYS A 136 14.29 -4.64 5.28
N PHE A 137 13.38 -3.74 5.65
CA PHE A 137 13.30 -2.39 5.11
C PHE A 137 12.90 -1.39 6.20
N GLN A 138 12.90 -0.10 5.87
CA GLN A 138 12.48 0.96 6.79
C GLN A 138 11.09 1.47 6.41
N ALA A 139 10.20 1.60 7.39
CA ALA A 139 8.91 2.26 7.23
C ALA A 139 8.60 3.09 8.48
N ILE A 140 8.14 4.32 8.30
CA ILE A 140 7.82 5.27 9.38
C ILE A 140 8.89 5.40 10.48
N GLY A 141 10.18 5.26 10.09
CA GLY A 141 11.32 5.29 11.01
C GLY A 141 11.47 4.04 11.88
N LEU A 142 10.92 2.90 11.45
CA LEU A 142 11.05 1.60 12.10
C LEU A 142 11.63 0.59 11.13
N GLU A 143 12.44 -0.35 11.65
CA GLU A 143 12.87 -1.51 10.88
C GLU A 143 11.73 -2.52 10.82
N VAL A 144 11.42 -2.96 9.61
CA VAL A 144 10.38 -3.95 9.30
C VAL A 144 11.05 -5.17 8.70
N GLU A 145 10.81 -6.35 9.26
CA GLU A 145 11.28 -7.64 8.73
C GLU A 145 10.10 -8.41 8.15
N CYS A 146 10.21 -8.84 6.89
CA CYS A 146 9.19 -9.63 6.21
C CYS A 146 9.38 -11.12 6.45
N PHE A 147 8.30 -11.86 6.49
CA PHE A 147 8.32 -13.31 6.53
C PHE A 147 7.17 -13.94 5.73
N ASP A 148 7.45 -15.11 5.14
CA ASP A 148 6.42 -15.92 4.50
C ASP A 148 5.61 -16.62 5.61
N ILE A 149 4.28 -16.45 5.59
CA ILE A 149 3.39 -17.09 6.57
C ILE A 149 3.13 -18.57 6.26
N ALA A 150 3.74 -19.12 5.19
CA ALA A 150 3.59 -20.50 4.73
C ALA A 150 2.12 -20.90 4.48
N SER A 151 1.32 -20.00 3.94
CA SER A 151 -0.07 -20.28 3.57
C SER A 151 -0.15 -21.38 2.51
N THR A 152 -1.06 -22.32 2.71
CA THR A 152 -1.28 -23.44 1.79
C THR A 152 -2.13 -23.09 0.57
N LYS A 153 -2.78 -21.92 0.58
CA LYS A 153 -3.70 -21.48 -0.49
C LYS A 153 -3.06 -20.51 -1.46
N GLU A 154 -2.37 -19.52 -0.94
CA GLU A 154 -1.76 -18.44 -1.71
C GLU A 154 -0.51 -17.95 -0.98
N LYS A 155 0.53 -17.60 -1.73
CA LYS A 155 1.73 -16.99 -1.14
C LYS A 155 1.34 -15.69 -0.46
N GLN A 156 1.60 -15.60 0.83
CA GLN A 156 1.29 -14.44 1.67
C GLN A 156 2.46 -14.10 2.57
N PHE A 157 2.75 -12.82 2.68
CA PHE A 157 3.77 -12.33 3.59
C PHE A 157 3.15 -11.54 4.73
N GLY A 158 3.76 -11.70 5.91
CA GLY A 158 3.60 -10.84 7.07
C GLY A 158 4.87 -10.05 7.35
N PHE A 159 4.84 -9.27 8.37
CA PHE A 159 5.99 -8.50 8.85
C PHE A 159 5.94 -8.33 10.38
#